data_02b0ece7682e089767b17c5cf62a7e87
#
_entry.id   02b0ece7682e089767b17c5cf62a7e87
#
_cell.length_a   1.000
_cell.length_b   1.000
_cell.length_c   1.000
_cell.angle_alpha   90.00
_cell.angle_beta   90.00
_cell.angle_gamma   90.00
#
_symmetry.space_group_name_H-M   'P 1'
#
loop_
_entity.id
_entity.type
_entity.pdbx_description
1 polymer ?
#
loop_
_entity_poly.entity_id
_entity_poly.type
_entity_poly.pdbx_seq_one_letter_code
_entity_poly.pdbx_strand_id
1 'polypeptide(L)'
;EFKAKENAENSTHVTSGKDGSFSIELAADVYEVTISADGYVDETFEFEMEKDKNYSGEQFTISPELAAGSARIVLEWNAQPQDLDSYLWGNTDKGDDLYVNFRKRTCEGRDGLLAELDVDDTNGYGPETITLNDLNGVYTYSVVDYRTTGTLQQYGATVKVYLPGKSAPTVITLDPNAGVENVWEVFELDHGELKILNRAPAEENLRPGSK
;
A
#
# COMPACT_ATOMS: atom_id res chain seq x y z
N GLU A 1 -11.92 15.83 -5.49
CA GLU A 1 -11.99 16.57 -6.77
C GLU A 1 -11.81 15.60 -7.93
N PHE A 2 -12.58 15.78 -8.98
CA PHE A 2 -12.46 15.10 -10.27
C PHE A 2 -12.22 16.16 -11.33
N LYS A 3 -11.07 16.16 -11.97
CA LYS A 3 -10.69 17.11 -13.00
C LYS A 3 -10.52 16.41 -14.34
N ALA A 4 -11.37 16.73 -15.31
CA ALA A 4 -11.34 16.12 -16.63
C ALA A 4 -10.05 16.49 -17.39
N LYS A 5 -9.38 15.51 -17.99
CA LYS A 5 -8.14 15.74 -18.74
C LYS A 5 -8.37 16.39 -20.10
N GLU A 6 -9.45 16.03 -20.79
CA GLU A 6 -9.78 16.63 -22.08
C GLU A 6 -10.30 18.07 -21.94
N ASN A 7 -10.89 18.40 -20.79
CA ASN A 7 -11.38 19.74 -20.49
C ASN A 7 -11.04 20.18 -19.06
N ALA A 8 -9.80 20.63 -18.86
CA ALA A 8 -9.24 20.98 -17.56
C ALA A 8 -9.99 22.10 -16.80
N GLU A 9 -10.91 22.83 -17.45
CA GLU A 9 -11.80 23.80 -16.80
C GLU A 9 -12.97 23.11 -16.09
N ASN A 10 -13.28 21.86 -16.41
CA ASN A 10 -14.31 21.07 -15.77
C ASN A 10 -13.73 20.29 -14.58
N SER A 11 -13.84 20.88 -13.41
CA SER A 11 -13.60 20.17 -12.15
C SER A 11 -14.92 20.04 -11.37
N THR A 12 -15.11 18.87 -10.77
CA THR A 12 -16.29 18.58 -9.96
C THR A 12 -15.83 18.05 -8.59
N HIS A 13 -16.47 18.53 -7.53
CA HIS A 13 -16.15 18.15 -6.16
C HIS A 13 -17.31 17.36 -5.55
N VAL A 14 -16.98 16.35 -4.77
CA VAL A 14 -17.93 15.64 -3.91
C VAL A 14 -17.28 15.43 -2.55
N THR A 15 -18.08 15.50 -1.50
CA THR A 15 -17.64 15.19 -0.12
C THR A 15 -18.29 13.89 0.31
N SER A 16 -17.50 12.96 0.82
CA SER A 16 -18.01 11.70 1.36
C SER A 16 -18.86 11.92 2.62
N GLY A 17 -19.82 11.03 2.82
CA GLY A 17 -20.61 10.95 4.05
C GLY A 17 -19.77 10.48 5.24
N LYS A 18 -20.41 10.38 6.41
CA LYS A 18 -19.75 9.91 7.66
C LYS A 18 -19.30 8.45 7.60
N ASP A 19 -19.90 7.69 6.71
CA ASP A 19 -19.58 6.28 6.42
C ASP A 19 -18.55 6.12 5.30
N GLY A 20 -18.02 7.24 4.78
CA GLY A 20 -17.06 7.26 3.67
C GLY A 20 -17.72 7.15 2.28
N SER A 21 -19.02 6.90 2.19
CA SER A 21 -19.69 6.74 0.89
C SER A 21 -19.86 8.07 0.15
N PHE A 22 -19.79 8.02 -1.16
CA PHE A 22 -20.12 9.13 -2.06
C PHE A 22 -20.74 8.62 -3.37
N SER A 23 -21.38 9.51 -4.10
CA SER A 23 -21.90 9.27 -5.44
C SER A 23 -21.70 10.52 -6.28
N ILE A 24 -21.32 10.36 -7.53
CA ILE A 24 -21.07 11.46 -8.45
C ILE A 24 -21.45 11.02 -9.88
N GLU A 25 -22.02 11.91 -10.65
CA GLU A 25 -22.27 11.71 -12.09
C GLU A 25 -21.20 12.44 -12.90
N LEU A 26 -20.50 11.72 -13.76
CA LEU A 26 -19.43 12.23 -14.57
C LEU A 26 -19.65 11.86 -16.04
N ALA A 27 -19.23 12.72 -16.96
CA ALA A 27 -19.16 12.38 -18.38
C ALA A 27 -18.01 11.37 -18.64
N ALA A 28 -18.05 10.69 -19.79
CA ALA A 28 -16.96 9.84 -20.21
C ALA A 28 -15.70 10.70 -20.46
N ASP A 29 -14.64 10.45 -19.75
CA ASP A 29 -13.33 11.12 -19.84
C ASP A 29 -12.31 10.38 -18.95
N VAL A 30 -11.03 10.73 -19.05
CA VAL A 30 -10.03 10.39 -18.06
C VAL A 30 -9.95 11.55 -17.06
N TYR A 31 -10.14 11.23 -15.78
CA TYR A 31 -10.09 12.20 -14.70
C TYR A 31 -8.80 12.07 -13.91
N GLU A 32 -8.17 13.21 -13.60
CA GLU A 32 -7.27 13.31 -12.48
C GLU A 32 -8.12 13.46 -11.21
N VAL A 33 -8.07 12.47 -10.35
CA VAL A 33 -8.84 12.44 -9.10
C VAL A 33 -7.92 12.77 -7.95
N THR A 34 -8.28 13.80 -7.17
CA THR A 34 -7.59 14.14 -5.92
C THR A 34 -8.52 13.92 -4.74
N ILE A 35 -8.07 13.14 -3.77
CA ILE A 35 -8.75 12.91 -2.50
C ILE A 35 -7.94 13.61 -1.40
N SER A 36 -8.62 14.43 -0.59
CA SER A 36 -7.99 15.15 0.50
C SER A 36 -8.88 15.16 1.74
N ALA A 37 -8.27 15.17 2.91
CA ALA A 37 -8.93 15.41 4.20
C ALA A 37 -7.94 16.02 5.19
N ASP A 38 -8.44 16.81 6.14
CA ASP A 38 -7.60 17.42 7.18
C ASP A 38 -6.86 16.35 8.00
N GLY A 39 -5.54 16.45 8.09
CA GLY A 39 -4.68 15.50 8.79
C GLY A 39 -4.38 14.21 8.01
N TYR A 40 -4.68 14.21 6.70
CA TYR A 40 -4.35 13.12 5.79
C TYR A 40 -3.44 13.60 4.66
N VAL A 41 -2.66 12.69 4.12
CA VAL A 41 -1.86 12.93 2.90
C VAL A 41 -2.80 12.89 1.70
N ASP A 42 -2.76 13.93 0.87
CA ASP A 42 -3.54 13.97 -0.36
C ASP A 42 -3.11 12.84 -1.30
N GLU A 43 -4.07 12.18 -1.92
CA GLU A 43 -3.82 11.18 -2.94
C GLU A 43 -4.37 11.62 -4.29
N THR A 44 -3.54 11.49 -5.34
CA THR A 44 -3.93 11.84 -6.71
C THR A 44 -3.62 10.67 -7.64
N PHE A 45 -4.62 10.29 -8.45
CA PHE A 45 -4.52 9.20 -9.42
C PHE A 45 -5.40 9.46 -10.63
N GLU A 46 -5.23 8.67 -11.69
CA GLU A 46 -6.07 8.73 -12.88
C GLU A 46 -7.20 7.72 -12.79
N PHE A 47 -8.41 8.14 -13.16
CA PHE A 47 -9.58 7.29 -13.25
C PHE A 47 -10.27 7.50 -14.59
N GLU A 48 -10.43 6.41 -15.36
CA GLU A 48 -11.14 6.44 -16.65
C GLU A 48 -12.62 6.14 -16.44
N MET A 49 -13.46 7.10 -16.83
CA MET A 49 -14.90 6.96 -16.88
C MET A 49 -15.34 6.61 -18.29
N GLU A 50 -15.69 5.36 -18.53
CA GLU A 50 -16.19 4.89 -19.82
C GLU A 50 -17.65 5.33 -20.04
N LYS A 51 -17.99 5.55 -21.31
CA LYS A 51 -19.35 5.94 -21.69
C LYS A 51 -20.36 4.85 -21.33
N ASP A 52 -21.50 5.28 -20.77
CA ASP A 52 -22.65 4.43 -20.42
C ASP A 52 -22.31 3.31 -19.40
N LYS A 53 -21.20 3.43 -18.69
CA LYS A 53 -20.78 2.50 -17.62
C LYS A 53 -21.12 3.06 -16.24
N ASN A 54 -21.57 2.18 -15.37
CA ASN A 54 -21.79 2.49 -13.96
C ASN A 54 -20.70 1.79 -13.14
N TYR A 55 -19.97 2.55 -12.34
CA TYR A 55 -18.99 2.08 -11.40
C TYR A 55 -19.61 2.05 -10.01
N SER A 56 -19.59 0.91 -9.35
CA SER A 56 -20.12 0.77 -7.99
C SER A 56 -19.19 -0.11 -7.16
N GLY A 57 -18.97 0.29 -5.91
CA GLY A 57 -18.09 -0.43 -4.99
C GLY A 57 -16.61 -0.08 -5.17
N GLU A 58 -16.28 0.95 -5.98
CA GLU A 58 -14.93 1.48 -6.04
C GLU A 58 -14.51 2.01 -4.67
N GLN A 59 -13.33 1.60 -4.20
CA GLN A 59 -12.78 2.01 -2.91
C GLN A 59 -11.50 2.83 -3.13
N PHE A 60 -11.42 3.95 -2.45
CA PHE A 60 -10.27 4.82 -2.45
C PHE A 60 -9.81 5.04 -1.02
N THR A 61 -8.52 4.87 -0.76
CA THR A 61 -7.94 5.02 0.58
C THR A 61 -7.00 6.20 0.62
N ILE A 62 -7.03 6.94 1.72
CA ILE A 62 -6.05 7.97 2.05
C ILE A 62 -5.39 7.62 3.39
N SER A 63 -4.14 8.01 3.56
CA SER A 63 -3.40 7.77 4.80
C SER A 63 -3.28 9.03 5.63
N PRO A 64 -3.41 8.93 6.97
CA PRO A 64 -3.17 10.08 7.83
C PRO A 64 -1.73 10.58 7.69
N GLU A 65 -1.50 11.87 7.94
CA GLU A 65 -0.16 12.43 8.04
C GLU A 65 0.64 11.67 9.10
N LEU A 66 1.89 11.38 8.76
CA LEU A 66 2.75 10.57 9.61
C LEU A 66 3.55 11.43 10.57
N ALA A 67 3.77 10.91 11.78
CA ALA A 67 4.74 11.49 12.70
C ALA A 67 6.15 11.47 12.09
N ALA A 68 6.98 12.43 12.45
CA ALA A 68 8.38 12.42 12.04
C ALA A 68 9.05 11.11 12.48
N GLY A 69 9.75 10.45 11.55
CA GLY A 69 10.44 9.19 11.83
C GLY A 69 9.58 7.93 11.68
N SER A 70 8.34 8.05 11.17
CA SER A 70 7.49 6.90 10.88
C SER A 70 7.21 6.74 9.37
N ALA A 71 6.82 5.54 8.96
CA ALA A 71 6.34 5.24 7.62
C ALA A 71 5.03 4.46 7.68
N ARG A 72 4.24 4.55 6.61
CA ARG A 72 3.07 3.69 6.41
C ARG A 72 3.18 2.99 5.07
N ILE A 73 2.85 1.71 5.08
CA ILE A 73 2.91 0.83 3.93
C ILE A 73 1.50 0.30 3.72
N VAL A 74 0.95 0.50 2.54
CA VAL A 74 -0.41 0.07 2.18
C VAL A 74 -0.31 -0.86 0.97
N LEU A 75 -0.79 -2.09 1.12
CA LEU A 75 -0.90 -3.08 0.08
C LEU A 75 -2.34 -3.12 -0.43
N GLU A 76 -2.52 -3.01 -1.73
CA GLU A 76 -3.80 -3.15 -2.43
C GLU A 76 -3.65 -4.15 -3.58
N TRP A 77 -4.72 -4.87 -3.93
CA TRP A 77 -4.74 -5.83 -5.03
C TRP A 77 -6.16 -5.97 -5.60
N ASN A 78 -6.36 -6.83 -6.60
CA ASN A 78 -7.67 -7.09 -7.19
C ASN A 78 -8.56 -7.98 -6.30
N ALA A 79 -9.78 -8.29 -6.76
CA ALA A 79 -10.72 -9.17 -6.06
C ALA A 79 -10.17 -10.57 -5.73
N GLN A 80 -9.16 -11.00 -6.45
CA GLN A 80 -8.43 -12.25 -6.22
C GLN A 80 -6.92 -11.96 -6.15
N PRO A 81 -6.18 -12.69 -5.32
CA PRO A 81 -6.65 -13.71 -4.39
C PRO A 81 -7.44 -13.07 -3.23
N GLN A 82 -8.10 -13.89 -2.41
CA GLN A 82 -8.79 -13.37 -1.23
C GLN A 82 -7.81 -12.80 -0.20
N ASP A 83 -6.56 -13.26 -0.21
CA ASP A 83 -5.63 -13.06 0.89
C ASP A 83 -4.19 -12.93 0.37
N LEU A 84 -3.63 -11.72 0.51
CA LEU A 84 -2.22 -11.41 0.35
C LEU A 84 -1.69 -10.84 1.65
N ASP A 85 -0.61 -11.41 2.15
CA ASP A 85 0.00 -11.03 3.42
C ASP A 85 1.16 -10.07 3.28
N SER A 86 1.16 -9.05 4.11
CA SER A 86 2.27 -8.12 4.33
C SER A 86 3.28 -8.67 5.33
N TYR A 87 4.56 -8.63 4.98
CA TYR A 87 5.69 -8.99 5.83
C TYR A 87 6.70 -7.86 5.89
N LEU A 88 7.00 -7.38 7.09
CA LEU A 88 8.05 -6.39 7.35
C LEU A 88 9.04 -6.95 8.35
N TRP A 89 10.33 -6.95 8.01
CA TRP A 89 11.39 -7.42 8.92
C TRP A 89 12.67 -6.63 8.74
N GLY A 90 13.51 -6.67 9.74
CA GLY A 90 14.82 -6.02 9.73
C GLY A 90 15.35 -5.79 11.13
N ASN A 91 16.25 -4.82 11.24
CA ASN A 91 16.88 -4.48 12.50
C ASN A 91 16.94 -2.96 12.65
N THR A 92 16.70 -2.49 13.86
CA THR A 92 16.98 -1.10 14.24
C THR A 92 18.48 -0.89 14.47
N ASP A 93 18.95 0.36 14.41
CA ASP A 93 20.33 0.72 14.80
C ASP A 93 20.66 0.37 16.26
N LYS A 94 19.63 0.27 17.11
CA LYS A 94 19.75 -0.13 18.49
C LYS A 94 19.88 -1.65 18.69
N GLY A 95 19.76 -2.40 17.59
CA GLY A 95 19.86 -3.86 17.58
C GLY A 95 18.58 -4.57 18.04
N ASP A 96 17.42 -3.94 17.90
CA ASP A 96 16.13 -4.60 18.09
C ASP A 96 15.74 -5.29 16.78
N ASP A 97 15.34 -6.57 16.88
CA ASP A 97 14.81 -7.33 15.76
C ASP A 97 13.35 -6.92 15.49
N LEU A 98 13.08 -6.41 14.28
CA LEU A 98 11.73 -6.14 13.82
C LEU A 98 11.22 -7.32 12.98
N TYR A 99 10.00 -7.76 13.25
CA TYR A 99 9.28 -8.73 12.44
C TYR A 99 7.77 -8.57 12.66
N VAL A 100 7.02 -8.23 11.60
CA VAL A 100 5.58 -8.06 11.61
C VAL A 100 4.97 -8.80 10.43
N ASN A 101 3.89 -9.52 10.68
CA ASN A 101 3.01 -10.17 9.70
C ASN A 101 1.66 -10.50 10.36
N PHE A 102 0.75 -11.18 9.65
CA PHE A 102 -0.56 -11.59 10.17
C PHE A 102 -0.52 -12.40 11.49
N ARG A 103 0.54 -13.18 11.76
CA ARG A 103 0.70 -13.97 13.00
C ARG A 103 1.29 -13.15 14.15
N LYS A 104 2.14 -12.19 13.82
CA LYS A 104 2.77 -11.27 14.79
C LYS A 104 2.48 -9.85 14.35
N ARG A 105 1.31 -9.36 14.70
CA ARG A 105 0.80 -8.07 14.21
C ARG A 105 1.50 -6.85 14.81
N THR A 106 2.16 -7.02 15.96
CA THR A 106 2.89 -5.94 16.62
C THR A 106 4.31 -6.35 16.92
N CYS A 107 5.23 -5.40 16.87
CA CYS A 107 6.62 -5.58 17.26
C CYS A 107 7.05 -4.45 18.19
N GLU A 108 7.40 -4.81 19.42
CA GLU A 108 7.94 -3.90 20.44
C GLU A 108 9.47 -3.94 20.41
N GLY A 109 10.08 -2.77 20.55
CA GLY A 109 11.52 -2.60 20.81
C GLY A 109 11.77 -2.01 22.17
N ARG A 110 13.01 -1.62 22.44
CA ARG A 110 13.42 -1.04 23.73
C ARG A 110 12.72 0.27 24.07
N ASP A 111 12.36 1.04 23.06
CA ASP A 111 11.79 2.38 23.21
C ASP A 111 10.28 2.43 22.90
N GLY A 112 9.63 1.29 22.74
CA GLY A 112 8.20 1.18 22.48
C GLY A 112 7.86 0.43 21.20
N LEU A 113 6.67 0.68 20.67
CA LEU A 113 6.13 0.00 19.48
C LEU A 113 6.94 0.39 18.24
N LEU A 114 7.64 -0.59 17.65
CA LEU A 114 8.42 -0.42 16.41
C LEU A 114 7.56 -0.48 15.18
N ALA A 115 6.64 -1.44 15.10
CA ALA A 115 5.75 -1.57 13.96
C ALA A 115 4.48 -2.34 14.32
N GLU A 116 3.42 -2.09 13.54
CA GLU A 116 2.11 -2.73 13.67
C GLU A 116 1.49 -2.99 12.30
N LEU A 117 0.91 -4.18 12.11
CA LEU A 117 -0.05 -4.48 11.05
C LEU A 117 -1.41 -3.97 11.51
N ASP A 118 -1.77 -2.76 11.08
CA ASP A 118 -2.99 -2.06 11.49
C ASP A 118 -4.24 -2.72 10.91
N VAL A 119 -4.16 -3.05 9.63
CA VAL A 119 -5.24 -3.67 8.85
C VAL A 119 -4.73 -4.96 8.22
N ASP A 120 -5.52 -6.00 8.31
CA ASP A 120 -5.28 -7.35 7.80
C ASP A 120 -6.57 -7.79 7.09
N ASP A 121 -6.59 -7.72 5.76
CA ASP A 121 -7.75 -8.02 4.93
C ASP A 121 -7.61 -9.41 4.28
N THR A 122 -8.63 -10.24 4.45
CA THR A 122 -8.70 -11.61 3.95
C THR A 122 -9.84 -11.83 2.93
N ASN A 123 -10.40 -10.73 2.39
CA ASN A 123 -11.60 -10.77 1.56
C ASN A 123 -11.37 -10.33 0.10
N GLY A 124 -10.14 -9.99 -0.25
CA GLY A 124 -9.77 -9.43 -1.54
C GLY A 124 -9.83 -7.90 -1.57
N TYR A 125 -9.16 -7.31 -2.53
CA TYR A 125 -8.91 -5.88 -2.74
C TYR A 125 -7.94 -5.24 -1.73
N GLY A 126 -7.87 -5.71 -0.49
CA GLY A 126 -7.18 -5.05 0.60
C GLY A 126 -8.02 -3.90 1.20
N PRO A 127 -7.39 -2.91 1.85
CA PRO A 127 -5.94 -2.82 2.02
C PRO A 127 -5.43 -3.70 3.16
N GLU A 128 -4.16 -4.11 3.08
CA GLU A 128 -3.36 -4.39 4.26
C GLU A 128 -2.46 -3.20 4.58
N THR A 129 -2.32 -2.88 5.86
CA THR A 129 -1.58 -1.68 6.25
C THR A 129 -0.61 -1.98 7.40
N ILE A 130 0.66 -1.61 7.20
CA ILE A 130 1.68 -1.62 8.25
C ILE A 130 2.10 -0.18 8.56
N THR A 131 2.10 0.19 9.84
CA THR A 131 2.77 1.38 10.35
C THR A 131 4.11 1.00 10.96
N LEU A 132 5.20 1.62 10.48
CA LEU A 132 6.55 1.54 11.03
C LEU A 132 6.84 2.83 11.81
N ASN A 133 7.16 2.74 13.09
CA ASN A 133 7.34 3.88 13.98
C ASN A 133 8.81 4.28 14.22
N ASP A 134 9.78 3.52 13.69
CA ASP A 134 11.20 3.84 13.76
C ASP A 134 11.85 3.63 12.39
N LEU A 135 12.32 4.71 11.79
CA LEU A 135 13.03 4.68 10.50
C LEU A 135 14.56 4.52 10.66
N ASN A 136 15.08 4.46 11.91
CA ASN A 136 16.50 4.30 12.16
C ASN A 136 16.87 2.81 12.17
N GLY A 137 17.04 2.27 10.96
CA GLY A 137 17.37 0.87 10.76
C GLY A 137 17.25 0.47 9.30
N VAL A 138 17.42 -0.83 9.04
CA VAL A 138 17.29 -1.41 7.71
C VAL A 138 16.18 -2.45 7.73
N TYR A 139 15.18 -2.26 6.87
CA TYR A 139 13.96 -3.07 6.85
C TYR A 139 13.67 -3.54 5.42
N THR A 140 13.20 -4.76 5.30
CA THR A 140 12.72 -5.32 4.03
C THR A 140 11.21 -5.55 4.13
N TYR A 141 10.50 -5.17 3.07
CA TYR A 141 9.08 -5.43 2.95
C TYR A 141 8.81 -6.40 1.80
N SER A 142 7.97 -7.39 2.06
CA SER A 142 7.52 -8.36 1.07
C SER A 142 6.02 -8.62 1.17
N VAL A 143 5.46 -9.04 0.04
CA VAL A 143 4.10 -9.54 -0.09
C VAL A 143 4.13 -11.03 -0.34
N VAL A 144 3.27 -11.78 0.34
CA VAL A 144 3.16 -13.24 0.23
C VAL A 144 1.74 -13.62 -0.17
N ASP A 145 1.60 -14.48 -1.17
CA ASP A 145 0.34 -15.15 -1.46
C ASP A 145 0.09 -16.24 -0.40
N TYR A 146 -0.85 -15.99 0.53
CA TYR A 146 -1.17 -16.90 1.63
C TYR A 146 -1.49 -18.32 1.15
N ARG A 147 -2.16 -18.45 0.04
CA ARG A 147 -2.57 -19.75 -0.53
C ARG A 147 -1.51 -20.39 -1.41
N THR A 148 -0.41 -19.69 -1.69
CA THR A 148 0.69 -20.18 -2.54
C THR A 148 0.20 -20.70 -3.90
N THR A 149 -0.62 -19.92 -4.58
CA THR A 149 -1.21 -20.30 -5.87
C THR A 149 -0.20 -20.27 -7.02
N GLY A 150 0.96 -19.65 -6.81
CA GLY A 150 2.02 -19.53 -7.81
C GLY A 150 1.75 -18.46 -8.87
N THR A 151 0.81 -17.57 -8.63
CA THR A 151 0.34 -16.59 -9.64
C THR A 151 0.22 -15.17 -9.10
N LEU A 152 0.97 -14.81 -8.04
CA LEU A 152 0.90 -13.49 -7.40
C LEU A 152 0.99 -12.35 -8.42
N GLN A 153 1.84 -12.48 -9.44
CA GLN A 153 2.01 -11.50 -10.51
C GLN A 153 0.73 -11.20 -11.32
N GLN A 154 -0.32 -12.02 -11.20
CA GLN A 154 -1.58 -11.84 -11.94
C GLN A 154 -2.62 -11.01 -11.17
N TYR A 155 -2.35 -10.70 -9.91
CA TYR A 155 -3.34 -10.15 -8.99
C TYR A 155 -3.37 -8.62 -8.92
N GLY A 156 -2.53 -7.93 -9.71
CA GLY A 156 -2.49 -6.47 -9.77
C GLY A 156 -2.07 -5.83 -8.45
N ALA A 157 -1.19 -6.53 -7.68
CA ALA A 157 -0.72 -6.04 -6.40
C ALA A 157 0.06 -4.74 -6.55
N THR A 158 -0.27 -3.77 -5.71
CA THR A 158 0.35 -2.45 -5.64
C THR A 158 0.63 -2.09 -4.19
N VAL A 159 1.82 -1.55 -3.93
CA VAL A 159 2.23 -1.11 -2.61
C VAL A 159 2.47 0.39 -2.64
N LYS A 160 1.81 1.12 -1.74
CA LYS A 160 1.99 2.55 -1.51
C LYS A 160 2.84 2.75 -0.26
N VAL A 161 3.94 3.47 -0.38
CA VAL A 161 4.84 3.77 0.73
C VAL A 161 4.79 5.26 1.04
N TYR A 162 4.23 5.59 2.20
CA TYR A 162 4.15 6.96 2.72
C TYR A 162 5.34 7.21 3.63
N LEU A 163 6.13 8.23 3.32
CA LEU A 163 7.29 8.65 4.10
C LEU A 163 7.10 10.09 4.61
N PRO A 164 7.66 10.44 5.77
CA PRO A 164 7.52 11.78 6.32
C PRO A 164 8.11 12.84 5.38
N GLY A 165 7.41 13.98 5.28
CA GLY A 165 7.83 15.10 4.43
C GLY A 165 7.63 14.87 2.92
N LYS A 166 6.99 13.79 2.50
CA LYS A 166 6.55 13.59 1.11
C LYS A 166 5.08 13.97 0.98
N SER A 167 4.75 14.70 -0.08
CA SER A 167 3.38 15.13 -0.38
C SER A 167 2.52 14.04 -1.02
N ALA A 168 3.14 12.94 -1.46
CA ALA A 168 2.47 11.80 -2.07
C ALA A 168 3.24 10.51 -1.76
N PRO A 169 2.58 9.33 -1.75
CA PRO A 169 3.25 8.05 -1.58
C PRO A 169 4.11 7.69 -2.80
N THR A 170 5.14 6.88 -2.57
CA THR A 170 5.77 6.13 -3.65
C THR A 170 4.92 4.91 -3.95
N VAL A 171 4.46 4.78 -5.20
CA VAL A 171 3.64 3.65 -5.65
C VAL A 171 4.52 2.63 -6.36
N ILE A 172 4.47 1.37 -5.92
CA ILE A 172 5.24 0.27 -6.48
C ILE A 172 4.25 -0.80 -6.95
N THR A 173 4.14 -0.98 -8.25
CA THR A 173 3.31 -2.05 -8.85
C THR A 173 4.20 -3.24 -9.19
N LEU A 174 3.70 -4.45 -8.92
CA LEU A 174 4.42 -5.67 -9.25
C LEU A 174 4.65 -5.77 -10.76
N ASP A 175 5.92 -5.86 -11.16
CA ASP A 175 6.28 -6.10 -12.56
C ASP A 175 5.85 -7.52 -12.96
N PRO A 176 4.96 -7.69 -13.97
CA PRO A 176 4.52 -9.01 -14.42
C PRO A 176 5.66 -9.89 -14.96
N ASN A 177 6.84 -9.31 -15.22
CA ASN A 177 8.02 -10.03 -15.70
C ASN A 177 9.07 -10.27 -14.59
N ALA A 178 8.77 -9.90 -13.35
CA ALA A 178 9.71 -10.07 -12.21
C ALA A 178 9.95 -11.53 -11.80
N GLY A 179 9.23 -12.49 -12.38
CA GLY A 179 9.35 -13.92 -12.06
C GLY A 179 8.83 -14.27 -10.66
N VAL A 180 7.92 -13.46 -10.13
CA VAL A 180 7.35 -13.62 -8.79
C VAL A 180 6.22 -14.65 -8.85
N GLU A 181 6.34 -15.72 -8.08
CA GLU A 181 5.30 -16.76 -7.96
C GLU A 181 4.43 -16.54 -6.71
N ASN A 182 5.02 -16.66 -5.52
CA ASN A 182 4.29 -16.60 -4.25
C ASN A 182 4.82 -15.53 -3.29
N VAL A 183 6.03 -15.05 -3.49
CA VAL A 183 6.67 -14.03 -2.63
C VAL A 183 7.28 -12.95 -3.50
N TRP A 184 6.89 -11.71 -3.22
CA TRP A 184 7.36 -10.50 -3.87
C TRP A 184 8.18 -9.67 -2.90
N GLU A 185 9.50 -9.58 -3.08
CA GLU A 185 10.33 -8.57 -2.41
C GLU A 185 10.08 -7.22 -3.07
N VAL A 186 9.39 -6.33 -2.34
CA VAL A 186 8.93 -5.06 -2.86
C VAL A 186 10.02 -4.00 -2.76
N PHE A 187 10.51 -3.79 -1.56
CA PHE A 187 11.52 -2.77 -1.29
C PHE A 187 12.36 -3.06 -0.04
N GLU A 188 13.48 -2.38 0.05
CA GLU A 188 14.29 -2.18 1.25
C GLU A 188 14.17 -0.71 1.68
N LEU A 189 14.01 -0.47 2.97
CA LEU A 189 14.01 0.85 3.58
C LEU A 189 15.25 0.95 4.47
N ASP A 190 16.22 1.78 4.06
CA ASP A 190 17.49 1.98 4.74
C ASP A 190 17.51 3.39 5.33
N HIS A 191 17.34 3.54 6.66
CA HIS A 191 17.29 4.82 7.36
C HIS A 191 16.32 5.83 6.72
N GLY A 192 15.16 5.35 6.28
CA GLY A 192 14.15 6.16 5.58
C GLY A 192 14.40 6.35 4.10
N GLU A 193 15.49 5.86 3.54
CA GLU A 193 15.74 5.83 2.11
C GLU A 193 15.10 4.59 1.48
N LEU A 194 14.19 4.80 0.53
CA LEU A 194 13.45 3.73 -0.14
C LEU A 194 14.22 3.22 -1.36
N LYS A 195 14.55 1.92 -1.35
CA LYS A 195 15.17 1.21 -2.47
C LYS A 195 14.20 0.16 -3.01
N ILE A 196 13.67 0.38 -4.20
CA ILE A 196 12.76 -0.55 -4.86
C ILE A 196 13.53 -1.79 -5.32
N LEU A 197 13.05 -2.98 -4.94
CA LEU A 197 13.59 -4.28 -5.33
C LEU A 197 12.78 -4.89 -6.47
N ASN A 198 11.46 -4.92 -6.33
CA ASN A 198 10.47 -5.41 -7.29
C ASN A 198 10.86 -6.74 -7.95
N ARG A 199 11.11 -7.77 -7.16
CA ARG A 199 11.66 -9.06 -7.61
C ARG A 199 11.18 -10.25 -6.79
N ALA A 200 11.41 -11.46 -7.30
CA ALA A 200 11.36 -12.66 -6.47
C ALA A 200 12.51 -12.64 -5.43
N PRO A 201 12.31 -13.17 -4.20
CA PRO A 201 13.37 -13.23 -3.20
C PRO A 201 14.47 -14.22 -3.64
N ALA A 202 15.72 -13.94 -3.26
CA ALA A 202 16.75 -14.95 -3.27
C ALA A 202 16.42 -16.03 -2.22
N GLU A 203 16.70 -17.31 -2.50
CA GLU A 203 16.36 -18.42 -1.59
C GLU A 203 16.89 -18.22 -0.15
N GLU A 204 18.04 -17.59 -0.01
CA GLU A 204 18.68 -17.26 1.27
C GLU A 204 17.94 -16.17 2.08
N ASN A 205 17.08 -15.38 1.46
CA ASN A 205 16.37 -14.26 2.07
C ASN A 205 14.94 -14.61 2.52
N LEU A 206 14.51 -15.85 2.32
CA LEU A 206 13.20 -16.30 2.80
C LEU A 206 13.18 -16.35 4.33
N ARG A 207 12.47 -15.44 4.98
CA ARG A 207 12.29 -15.45 6.43
C ARG A 207 11.39 -16.62 6.87
N PRO A 208 11.64 -17.21 8.07
CA PRO A 208 10.79 -18.24 8.64
C PRO A 208 9.34 -17.73 8.76
N GLY A 209 8.39 -18.39 8.09
CA GLY A 209 6.99 -18.00 8.02
C GLY A 209 6.54 -17.46 6.67
N SER A 210 7.43 -17.19 5.75
CA SER A 210 7.12 -16.90 4.34
C SER A 210 6.94 -18.17 3.50
N LYS A 211 6.64 -19.31 4.15
CA LYS A 211 6.27 -20.58 3.51
C LYS A 211 4.88 -20.99 3.92
#